data_f2a18606964099c38cef7fe258d1b49d
#
_entry.id   f2a18606964099c38cef7fe258d1b49d
#
_cell.length_a   1.000
_cell.length_b   1.000
_cell.length_c   1.000
_cell.angle_alpha   90.00
_cell.angle_beta   90.00
_cell.angle_gamma   90.00
#
_symmetry.space_group_name_H-M   'P 1'
#
loop_
_entity.id
_entity.type
_entity.pdbx_description
1 polymer ?
#
loop_
_entity_poly.entity_id
_entity_poly.type
_entity_poly.pdbx_seq_one_letter_code
_entity_poly.pdbx_strand_id
1 'polypeptide(L)'
;MEHLAPEQTTARPPAAAYRNLAVATVGFALTFWAWALIAPLGSDFGDRLNLSSFNQSFLVAVPVIVGSLGRVPVGALTDRYGAKVMFPLISALTIIPVLLAIPARNSFVAMLGVGFLLGLGGTTFAIGIPLVNSWFPPAHRGFALGIFGMGMGGVALSGYLTPRMAKHGENLPFIVVAIALAAYALLALVLITDRPDRPIPTSPLATRLGQAGRLRVTWELSGLYAIGFGGIVAFGVYLPTYLKTWYELDPTDAGTKAAGFAVVTVIFRPIGGWLSDRIHPATVTACALAVVALFAILQAFDPKLNPMGTVNFLLMAAGLGTASGSVFALVSQVTPQPQVGSVTGIVGAIGGLGGFVPPLVMGAIYSAKDSYSIGFMLLSDLALAGCVYAYGRMRNIGAQRP
;
A
#
# COMPACT_ATOMS: atom_id res chain seq x y z
N MET A 1 -33.33 -3.83 20.09
CA MET A 1 -32.02 -4.40 20.43
C MET A 1 -32.16 -5.90 20.37
N GLU A 2 -31.94 -6.48 19.18
CA GLU A 2 -31.86 -7.91 19.04
C GLU A 2 -30.45 -8.33 19.44
N HIS A 3 -30.34 -9.03 20.57
CA HIS A 3 -29.15 -9.74 20.97
C HIS A 3 -28.83 -10.75 19.89
N LEU A 4 -27.87 -10.46 19.02
CA LEU A 4 -27.26 -11.47 18.16
C LEU A 4 -26.72 -12.58 19.06
N ALA A 5 -27.27 -13.77 18.91
CA ALA A 5 -26.96 -14.92 19.75
C ALA A 5 -25.44 -15.21 19.67
N PRO A 6 -24.79 -15.64 20.77
CA PRO A 6 -23.34 -15.93 20.84
C PRO A 6 -22.82 -16.94 19.79
N GLU A 7 -23.70 -17.76 19.23
CA GLU A 7 -23.36 -18.78 18.23
C GLU A 7 -22.89 -18.24 16.88
N GLN A 8 -23.29 -17.01 16.48
CA GLN A 8 -22.89 -16.45 15.19
C GLN A 8 -21.47 -15.86 15.19
N THR A 9 -20.88 -15.62 16.36
CA THR A 9 -19.53 -15.06 16.50
C THR A 9 -18.42 -16.10 16.39
N THR A 10 -18.70 -17.41 16.56
CA THR A 10 -17.73 -18.50 16.59
C THR A 10 -17.83 -19.46 15.40
N ALA A 11 -18.78 -19.27 14.50
CA ALA A 11 -18.96 -20.12 13.34
C ALA A 11 -17.71 -20.12 12.43
N ARG A 12 -17.23 -21.32 12.05
CA ARG A 12 -16.12 -21.44 11.11
C ARG A 12 -16.48 -20.84 9.75
N PRO A 13 -15.59 -20.04 9.14
CA PRO A 13 -15.85 -19.50 7.81
C PRO A 13 -16.07 -20.64 6.79
N PRO A 14 -17.04 -20.52 5.87
CA PRO A 14 -17.28 -21.52 4.85
C PRO A 14 -16.09 -21.62 3.86
N ALA A 15 -15.95 -22.73 3.16
CA ALA A 15 -14.88 -22.94 2.17
C ALA A 15 -14.83 -21.83 1.10
N ALA A 16 -15.98 -21.29 0.72
CA ALA A 16 -16.09 -20.16 -0.19
C ALA A 16 -15.39 -18.89 0.34
N ALA A 17 -15.35 -18.66 1.65
CA ALA A 17 -14.63 -17.54 2.26
C ALA A 17 -13.13 -17.63 1.99
N TYR A 18 -12.54 -18.81 2.21
CA TYR A 18 -11.10 -19.04 1.96
C TYR A 18 -10.75 -18.99 0.48
N ARG A 19 -11.60 -19.50 -0.39
CA ARG A 19 -11.45 -19.36 -1.84
C ARG A 19 -11.45 -17.89 -2.27
N ASN A 20 -12.46 -17.11 -1.84
CA ASN A 20 -12.53 -15.68 -2.12
C ASN A 20 -11.31 -14.93 -1.59
N LEU A 21 -10.85 -15.25 -0.37
CA LEU A 21 -9.66 -14.67 0.22
C LEU A 21 -8.41 -14.95 -0.62
N ALA A 22 -8.19 -16.21 -1.00
CA ALA A 22 -7.01 -16.60 -1.80
C ALA A 22 -7.02 -15.92 -3.18
N VAL A 23 -8.16 -15.96 -3.89
CA VAL A 23 -8.29 -15.33 -5.22
C VAL A 23 -8.13 -13.82 -5.12
N ALA A 24 -8.74 -13.17 -4.13
CA ALA A 24 -8.58 -11.73 -3.91
C ALA A 24 -7.14 -11.34 -3.57
N THR A 25 -6.44 -12.14 -2.75
CA THR A 25 -5.04 -11.89 -2.40
C THR A 25 -4.12 -12.00 -3.62
N VAL A 26 -4.31 -13.03 -4.46
CA VAL A 26 -3.57 -13.18 -5.71
C VAL A 26 -3.85 -12.01 -6.66
N GLY A 27 -5.12 -11.60 -6.81
CA GLY A 27 -5.48 -10.46 -7.62
C GLY A 27 -4.86 -9.17 -7.14
N PHE A 28 -4.86 -8.95 -5.82
CA PHE A 28 -4.19 -7.81 -5.22
C PHE A 28 -2.68 -7.84 -5.51
N ALA A 29 -2.01 -8.99 -5.42
CA ALA A 29 -0.60 -9.12 -5.74
C ALA A 29 -0.29 -8.81 -7.21
N LEU A 30 -1.07 -9.35 -8.15
CA LEU A 30 -0.86 -9.12 -9.57
C LEU A 30 -1.12 -7.67 -9.99
N THR A 31 -2.18 -7.06 -9.47
CA THR A 31 -2.49 -5.66 -9.76
C THR A 31 -1.49 -4.70 -9.12
N PHE A 32 -0.93 -5.04 -7.94
CA PHE A 32 0.15 -4.29 -7.32
C PHE A 32 1.50 -4.49 -8.02
N TRP A 33 1.74 -5.64 -8.63
CA TRP A 33 2.89 -5.79 -9.52
C TRP A 33 2.78 -4.85 -10.71
N ALA A 34 1.61 -4.79 -11.38
CA ALA A 34 1.35 -3.85 -12.48
C ALA A 34 1.49 -2.39 -12.03
N TRP A 35 0.94 -2.04 -10.86
CA TRP A 35 1.03 -0.70 -10.28
C TRP A 35 2.48 -0.27 -10.03
N ALA A 36 3.33 -1.17 -9.55
CA ALA A 36 4.73 -0.91 -9.26
C ALA A 36 5.68 -1.18 -10.44
N LEU A 37 5.17 -1.44 -11.65
CA LEU A 37 5.96 -1.94 -12.77
C LEU A 37 7.04 -0.95 -13.25
N ILE A 38 6.77 0.35 -13.19
CA ILE A 38 7.72 1.41 -13.59
C ILE A 38 8.83 1.59 -12.54
N ALA A 39 8.55 1.38 -11.26
CA ALA A 39 9.48 1.73 -10.18
C ALA A 39 10.87 1.07 -10.30
N PRO A 40 10.98 -0.26 -10.55
CA PRO A 40 12.29 -0.91 -10.71
C PRO A 40 13.02 -0.52 -12.00
N LEU A 41 12.32 0.06 -12.97
CA LEU A 41 12.87 0.53 -14.27
C LEU A 41 13.05 2.07 -14.27
N GLY A 42 12.76 2.74 -13.16
CA GLY A 42 12.76 4.20 -13.08
C GLY A 42 14.10 4.84 -13.46
N SER A 43 15.21 4.24 -13.04
CA SER A 43 16.55 4.69 -13.41
C SER A 43 16.85 4.49 -14.90
N ASP A 44 16.41 3.37 -15.49
CA ASP A 44 16.63 3.09 -16.91
C ASP A 44 15.83 4.06 -17.79
N PHE A 45 14.61 4.43 -17.36
CA PHE A 45 13.86 5.51 -17.99
C PHE A 45 14.52 6.88 -17.77
N GLY A 46 15.10 7.13 -16.59
CA GLY A 46 15.85 8.33 -16.28
C GLY A 46 17.01 8.53 -17.25
N ASP A 47 17.83 7.50 -17.43
CA ASP A 47 18.97 7.50 -18.33
C ASP A 47 18.53 7.62 -19.80
N ARG A 48 17.52 6.86 -20.22
CA ARG A 48 17.00 6.86 -21.62
C ARG A 48 16.43 8.21 -22.04
N LEU A 49 15.70 8.87 -21.14
CA LEU A 49 14.98 10.12 -21.42
C LEU A 49 15.73 11.36 -20.93
N ASN A 50 16.96 11.20 -20.44
CA ASN A 50 17.78 12.27 -19.85
C ASN A 50 16.99 13.09 -18.78
N LEU A 51 16.34 12.38 -17.84
CA LEU A 51 15.49 13.02 -16.84
C LEU A 51 16.33 13.57 -15.68
N SER A 52 15.94 14.73 -15.17
CA SER A 52 16.42 15.18 -13.86
C SER A 52 15.96 14.21 -12.75
N SER A 53 16.68 14.18 -11.62
CA SER A 53 16.31 13.35 -10.47
C SER A 53 14.88 13.61 -9.98
N PHE A 54 14.41 14.85 -10.11
CA PHE A 54 13.02 15.20 -9.79
C PHE A 54 12.03 14.55 -10.77
N ASN A 55 12.27 14.68 -12.09
CA ASN A 55 11.38 14.09 -13.11
C ASN A 55 11.36 12.56 -13.05
N GLN A 56 12.51 11.94 -12.77
CA GLN A 56 12.59 10.49 -12.52
C GLN A 56 11.76 10.08 -11.29
N SER A 57 11.90 10.82 -10.18
CA SER A 57 11.13 10.57 -8.96
C SER A 57 9.63 10.78 -9.19
N PHE A 58 9.26 11.80 -9.96
CA PHE A 58 7.88 12.07 -10.32
C PHE A 58 7.29 10.94 -11.17
N LEU A 59 8.06 10.43 -12.16
CA LEU A 59 7.62 9.33 -13.01
C LEU A 59 7.28 8.07 -12.20
N VAL A 60 8.13 7.68 -11.24
CA VAL A 60 7.89 6.47 -10.43
C VAL A 60 6.80 6.68 -9.39
N ALA A 61 6.55 7.91 -8.96
CA ALA A 61 5.55 8.24 -7.94
C ALA A 61 4.13 8.48 -8.51
N VAL A 62 4.01 8.87 -9.78
CA VAL A 62 2.70 9.25 -10.36
C VAL A 62 1.62 8.17 -10.27
N PRO A 63 1.90 6.84 -10.33
CA PRO A 63 0.88 5.81 -10.15
C PRO A 63 0.20 5.85 -8.78
N VAL A 64 0.88 6.41 -7.77
CA VAL A 64 0.35 6.53 -6.40
C VAL A 64 -0.88 7.44 -6.34
N ILE A 65 -0.96 8.45 -7.19
CA ILE A 65 -2.06 9.42 -7.22
C ILE A 65 -3.38 8.69 -7.48
N VAL A 66 -3.48 7.99 -8.61
CA VAL A 66 -4.71 7.25 -8.96
C VAL A 66 -4.89 6.05 -8.04
N GLY A 67 -3.80 5.35 -7.68
CA GLY A 67 -3.84 4.23 -6.74
C GLY A 67 -4.42 4.60 -5.38
N SER A 68 -4.29 5.86 -4.96
CA SER A 68 -4.82 6.37 -3.69
C SER A 68 -6.20 6.99 -3.86
N LEU A 69 -6.34 8.02 -4.69
CA LEU A 69 -7.61 8.73 -4.89
C LEU A 69 -8.68 7.84 -5.53
N GLY A 70 -8.29 7.00 -6.46
CA GLY A 70 -9.17 6.06 -7.14
C GLY A 70 -9.79 5.01 -6.21
N ARG A 71 -9.24 4.78 -5.00
CA ARG A 71 -9.86 3.90 -4.00
C ARG A 71 -11.26 4.35 -3.58
N VAL A 72 -11.49 5.66 -3.57
CA VAL A 72 -12.79 6.23 -3.17
C VAL A 72 -13.88 5.86 -4.18
N PRO A 73 -13.79 6.21 -5.48
CA PRO A 73 -14.80 5.81 -6.46
C PRO A 73 -14.85 4.29 -6.67
N VAL A 74 -13.71 3.59 -6.71
CA VAL A 74 -13.70 2.12 -6.87
C VAL A 74 -14.33 1.42 -5.67
N GLY A 75 -14.09 1.88 -4.45
CA GLY A 75 -14.77 1.37 -3.26
C GLY A 75 -16.28 1.57 -3.33
N ALA A 76 -16.74 2.75 -3.74
CA ALA A 76 -18.17 3.04 -3.92
C ALA A 76 -18.83 2.15 -4.99
N LEU A 77 -18.13 1.94 -6.11
CA LEU A 77 -18.58 1.03 -7.17
C LEU A 77 -18.60 -0.43 -6.66
N THR A 78 -17.64 -0.81 -5.83
CA THR A 78 -17.61 -2.14 -5.20
C THR A 78 -18.80 -2.33 -4.26
N ASP A 79 -19.13 -1.33 -3.45
CA ASP A 79 -20.32 -1.37 -2.60
C ASP A 79 -21.60 -1.58 -3.41
N ARG A 80 -21.67 -1.04 -4.62
CA ARG A 80 -22.85 -1.14 -5.48
C ARG A 80 -22.86 -2.42 -6.32
N TYR A 81 -21.77 -2.73 -7.03
CA TYR A 81 -21.72 -3.81 -8.03
C TYR A 81 -21.11 -5.11 -7.49
N GLY A 82 -20.44 -5.07 -6.35
CA GLY A 82 -19.78 -6.21 -5.74
C GLY A 82 -18.37 -6.46 -6.25
N ALA A 83 -17.64 -7.26 -5.47
CA ALA A 83 -16.26 -7.62 -5.80
C ALA A 83 -16.17 -8.58 -6.98
N LYS A 84 -17.20 -9.42 -7.20
CA LYS A 84 -17.30 -10.33 -8.35
C LYS A 84 -17.20 -9.61 -9.69
N VAL A 85 -17.73 -8.38 -9.77
CA VAL A 85 -17.65 -7.54 -10.97
C VAL A 85 -16.38 -6.68 -10.96
N MET A 86 -16.08 -6.08 -9.80
CA MET A 86 -15.03 -5.06 -9.74
C MET A 86 -13.60 -5.61 -9.84
N PHE A 87 -13.28 -6.80 -9.28
CA PHE A 87 -11.95 -7.38 -9.42
C PHE A 87 -11.58 -7.68 -10.89
N PRO A 88 -12.41 -8.45 -11.65
CA PRO A 88 -12.13 -8.69 -13.07
C PRO A 88 -12.05 -7.39 -13.87
N LEU A 89 -12.96 -6.45 -13.62
CA LEU A 89 -13.03 -5.18 -14.35
C LEU A 89 -11.74 -4.35 -14.15
N ILE A 90 -11.33 -4.12 -12.90
CA ILE A 90 -10.13 -3.33 -12.62
C ILE A 90 -8.87 -4.04 -13.12
N SER A 91 -8.80 -5.36 -13.00
CA SER A 91 -7.67 -6.14 -13.54
C SER A 91 -7.59 -6.02 -15.06
N ALA A 92 -8.72 -6.15 -15.78
CA ALA A 92 -8.78 -5.99 -17.23
C ALA A 92 -8.43 -4.56 -17.67
N LEU A 93 -8.96 -3.54 -16.99
CA LEU A 93 -8.66 -2.15 -17.29
C LEU A 93 -7.18 -1.82 -17.05
N THR A 94 -6.52 -2.47 -16.08
CA THR A 94 -5.09 -2.28 -15.80
C THR A 94 -4.20 -2.84 -16.92
N ILE A 95 -4.67 -3.80 -17.72
CA ILE A 95 -3.93 -4.31 -18.89
C ILE A 95 -3.64 -3.19 -19.90
N ILE A 96 -4.58 -2.26 -20.07
CA ILE A 96 -4.45 -1.17 -21.05
C ILE A 96 -3.18 -0.34 -20.79
N PRO A 97 -2.99 0.29 -19.62
CA PRO A 97 -1.77 1.06 -19.37
C PRO A 97 -0.50 0.19 -19.32
N VAL A 98 -0.59 -1.09 -18.90
CA VAL A 98 0.56 -1.99 -18.95
C VAL A 98 1.06 -2.15 -20.39
N LEU A 99 0.18 -2.37 -21.35
CA LEU A 99 0.57 -2.50 -22.77
C LEU A 99 0.94 -1.17 -23.42
N LEU A 100 0.27 -0.07 -23.03
CA LEU A 100 0.61 1.29 -23.50
C LEU A 100 1.99 1.75 -23.03
N ALA A 101 2.55 1.17 -21.97
CA ALA A 101 3.91 1.45 -21.54
C ALA A 101 4.96 1.11 -22.63
N ILE A 102 4.68 0.11 -23.47
CA ILE A 102 5.60 -0.32 -24.54
C ILE A 102 5.85 0.80 -25.56
N PRO A 103 4.84 1.38 -26.24
CA PRO A 103 5.08 2.48 -27.17
C PRO A 103 5.42 3.82 -26.46
N ALA A 104 5.00 4.01 -25.21
CA ALA A 104 5.17 5.25 -24.47
C ALA A 104 6.62 5.49 -23.96
N ARG A 105 7.45 4.45 -23.88
CA ARG A 105 8.77 4.45 -23.20
C ARG A 105 9.79 5.47 -23.72
N ASN A 106 9.58 6.04 -24.90
CA ASN A 106 10.46 7.03 -25.50
C ASN A 106 9.97 8.49 -25.31
N SER A 107 8.89 8.69 -24.53
CA SER A 107 8.33 10.00 -24.23
C SER A 107 8.00 10.12 -22.75
N PHE A 108 8.60 11.10 -22.08
CA PHE A 108 8.34 11.37 -20.66
C PHE A 108 6.87 11.65 -20.39
N VAL A 109 6.23 12.51 -21.22
CA VAL A 109 4.83 12.87 -21.06
C VAL A 109 3.90 11.67 -21.26
N ALA A 110 4.19 10.83 -22.27
CA ALA A 110 3.43 9.60 -22.51
C ALA A 110 3.58 8.62 -21.35
N MET A 111 4.81 8.45 -20.81
CA MET A 111 5.06 7.59 -19.65
C MET A 111 4.40 8.12 -18.37
N LEU A 112 4.31 9.44 -18.17
CA LEU A 112 3.53 10.02 -17.07
C LEU A 112 2.05 9.68 -17.18
N GLY A 113 1.47 9.81 -18.38
CA GLY A 113 0.09 9.43 -18.63
C GLY A 113 -0.18 7.94 -18.38
N VAL A 114 0.72 7.09 -18.84
CA VAL A 114 0.68 5.64 -18.57
C VAL A 114 0.82 5.35 -17.08
N GLY A 115 1.79 5.96 -16.41
CA GLY A 115 1.99 5.82 -14.96
C GLY A 115 0.75 6.22 -14.16
N PHE A 116 0.11 7.31 -14.53
CA PHE A 116 -1.14 7.76 -13.94
C PHE A 116 -2.23 6.69 -14.07
N LEU A 117 -2.40 6.11 -15.25
CA LEU A 117 -3.38 5.05 -15.50
C LEU A 117 -3.02 3.72 -14.82
N LEU A 118 -1.72 3.37 -14.69
CA LEU A 118 -1.27 2.20 -13.92
C LEU A 118 -1.71 2.26 -12.46
N GLY A 119 -1.96 3.47 -11.94
CA GLY A 119 -2.57 3.68 -10.64
C GLY A 119 -3.86 2.91 -10.41
N LEU A 120 -4.61 2.56 -11.46
CA LEU A 120 -5.82 1.72 -11.37
C LEU A 120 -5.55 0.40 -10.63
N GLY A 121 -4.39 -0.24 -10.87
CA GLY A 121 -4.00 -1.46 -10.15
C GLY A 121 -3.96 -1.27 -8.63
N GLY A 122 -3.56 -0.09 -8.14
CA GLY A 122 -3.52 0.24 -6.71
C GLY A 122 -4.90 0.38 -6.04
N THR A 123 -5.98 0.44 -6.81
CA THR A 123 -7.35 0.58 -6.28
C THR A 123 -7.97 -0.74 -5.81
N THR A 124 -7.41 -1.88 -6.20
CA THR A 124 -7.94 -3.22 -5.85
C THR A 124 -7.97 -3.50 -4.35
N PHE A 125 -7.16 -2.78 -3.58
CA PHE A 125 -7.24 -2.78 -2.12
C PHE A 125 -8.64 -2.41 -1.62
N ALA A 126 -9.29 -1.41 -2.24
CA ALA A 126 -10.64 -0.99 -1.89
C ALA A 126 -11.74 -2.00 -2.29
N ILE A 127 -11.43 -2.94 -3.18
CA ILE A 127 -12.36 -4.02 -3.58
C ILE A 127 -12.28 -5.19 -2.59
N GLY A 128 -11.07 -5.57 -2.18
CA GLY A 128 -10.87 -6.78 -1.39
C GLY A 128 -11.27 -6.63 0.07
N ILE A 129 -11.10 -5.45 0.69
CA ILE A 129 -11.50 -5.22 2.09
C ILE A 129 -12.98 -5.52 2.32
N PRO A 130 -13.95 -4.93 1.58
CA PRO A 130 -15.36 -5.25 1.74
C PRO A 130 -15.68 -6.73 1.47
N LEU A 131 -15.05 -7.32 0.44
CA LEU A 131 -15.22 -8.75 0.14
C LEU A 131 -14.83 -9.61 1.33
N VAL A 132 -13.61 -9.46 1.86
CA VAL A 132 -13.10 -10.25 2.99
C VAL A 132 -13.98 -10.01 4.23
N ASN A 133 -14.32 -8.75 4.53
CA ASN A 133 -15.16 -8.41 5.67
C ASN A 133 -16.57 -9.06 5.59
N SER A 134 -17.10 -9.23 4.38
CA SER A 134 -18.42 -9.85 4.20
C SER A 134 -18.41 -11.36 4.45
N TRP A 135 -17.31 -12.05 4.14
CA TRP A 135 -17.22 -13.51 4.25
C TRP A 135 -16.72 -14.02 5.60
N PHE A 136 -15.99 -13.19 6.38
CA PHE A 136 -15.39 -13.60 7.64
C PHE A 136 -16.13 -13.01 8.86
N PRO A 137 -16.45 -13.85 9.86
CA PRO A 137 -17.02 -13.36 11.11
C PRO A 137 -16.01 -12.49 11.87
N PRO A 138 -16.47 -11.59 12.77
CA PRO A 138 -15.60 -10.65 13.49
C PRO A 138 -14.36 -11.28 14.12
N ALA A 139 -14.49 -12.48 14.72
CA ALA A 139 -13.39 -13.20 15.38
C ALA A 139 -12.25 -13.64 14.44
N HIS A 140 -12.49 -13.75 13.14
CA HIS A 140 -11.50 -14.19 12.13
C HIS A 140 -11.19 -13.11 11.09
N ARG A 141 -11.78 -11.95 11.21
CA ARG A 141 -11.71 -10.86 10.22
C ARG A 141 -10.31 -10.25 10.16
N GLY A 142 -9.69 -10.02 11.32
CA GLY A 142 -8.34 -9.45 11.40
C GLY A 142 -7.30 -10.32 10.70
N PHE A 143 -7.32 -11.63 10.97
CA PHE A 143 -6.44 -12.60 10.31
C PHE A 143 -6.66 -12.63 8.78
N ALA A 144 -7.93 -12.68 8.34
CA ALA A 144 -8.26 -12.72 6.91
C ALA A 144 -7.83 -11.45 6.18
N LEU A 145 -8.04 -10.27 6.79
CA LEU A 145 -7.56 -9.00 6.27
C LEU A 145 -6.02 -8.93 6.24
N GLY A 146 -5.36 -9.53 7.22
CA GLY A 146 -3.90 -9.68 7.25
C GLY A 146 -3.38 -10.47 6.05
N ILE A 147 -4.00 -11.64 5.76
CA ILE A 147 -3.68 -12.45 4.57
C ILE A 147 -3.97 -11.68 3.28
N PHE A 148 -5.14 -11.04 3.17
CA PHE A 148 -5.43 -10.19 2.01
C PHE A 148 -4.37 -9.09 1.84
N GLY A 149 -3.96 -8.46 2.94
CA GLY A 149 -2.92 -7.44 2.96
C GLY A 149 -1.56 -7.92 2.43
N MET A 150 -1.27 -9.24 2.49
CA MET A 150 -0.05 -9.81 1.89
C MET A 150 -0.01 -9.65 0.36
N GLY A 151 -1.14 -9.38 -0.30
CA GLY A 151 -1.17 -9.04 -1.72
C GLY A 151 -0.31 -7.82 -2.09
N MET A 152 0.03 -6.94 -1.12
CA MET A 152 1.06 -5.92 -1.33
C MET A 152 2.43 -6.50 -1.72
N GLY A 153 2.68 -7.78 -1.51
CA GLY A 153 3.84 -8.50 -2.01
C GLY A 153 4.01 -8.43 -3.54
N GLY A 154 2.98 -7.99 -4.27
CA GLY A 154 3.10 -7.62 -5.70
C GLY A 154 4.18 -6.59 -5.97
N VAL A 155 4.46 -5.67 -5.03
CA VAL A 155 5.59 -4.74 -5.12
C VAL A 155 6.93 -5.47 -5.07
N ALA A 156 7.04 -6.49 -4.20
CA ALA A 156 8.22 -7.34 -4.14
C ALA A 156 8.40 -8.16 -5.43
N LEU A 157 7.29 -8.70 -5.99
CA LEU A 157 7.33 -9.37 -7.30
C LEU A 157 7.83 -8.42 -8.38
N SER A 158 7.35 -7.17 -8.39
CA SER A 158 7.83 -6.15 -9.34
C SER A 158 9.32 -5.91 -9.17
N GLY A 159 9.79 -5.59 -7.97
CA GLY A 159 11.19 -5.32 -7.68
C GLY A 159 12.11 -6.48 -8.06
N TYR A 160 11.67 -7.72 -7.85
CA TYR A 160 12.48 -8.91 -8.12
C TYR A 160 12.43 -9.36 -9.59
N LEU A 161 11.23 -9.47 -10.18
CA LEU A 161 11.05 -10.06 -11.51
C LEU A 161 11.24 -9.05 -12.64
N THR A 162 10.76 -7.81 -12.48
CA THR A 162 10.74 -6.83 -13.57
C THR A 162 12.13 -6.54 -14.14
N PRO A 163 13.17 -6.24 -13.34
CA PRO A 163 14.52 -5.98 -13.89
C PRO A 163 15.13 -7.23 -14.55
N ARG A 164 14.84 -8.42 -14.01
CA ARG A 164 15.32 -9.69 -14.58
C ARG A 164 14.73 -9.98 -15.95
N MET A 165 13.41 -9.76 -16.07
CA MET A 165 12.72 -9.90 -17.36
C MET A 165 13.20 -8.86 -18.37
N ALA A 166 13.43 -7.62 -17.95
CA ALA A 166 13.93 -6.55 -18.82
C ALA A 166 15.29 -6.87 -19.43
N LYS A 167 16.16 -7.62 -18.75
CA LYS A 167 17.46 -8.12 -19.29
C LYS A 167 17.28 -9.08 -20.47
N HIS A 168 16.16 -9.82 -20.52
CA HIS A 168 15.86 -10.76 -21.61
C HIS A 168 15.06 -10.13 -22.75
N GLY A 169 14.49 -8.95 -22.50
CA GLY A 169 13.74 -8.18 -23.49
C GLY A 169 12.99 -7.03 -22.84
N GLU A 170 13.19 -5.82 -23.34
CA GLU A 170 12.60 -4.60 -22.75
C GLU A 170 11.07 -4.63 -22.65
N ASN A 171 10.39 -5.36 -23.54
CA ASN A 171 8.92 -5.50 -23.54
C ASN A 171 8.43 -6.64 -22.65
N LEU A 172 9.30 -7.58 -22.28
CA LEU A 172 8.93 -8.83 -21.62
C LEU A 172 8.18 -8.60 -20.30
N PRO A 173 8.60 -7.68 -19.40
CA PRO A 173 7.87 -7.45 -18.15
C PRO A 173 6.42 -7.01 -18.39
N PHE A 174 6.19 -6.13 -19.36
CA PHE A 174 4.86 -5.60 -19.67
C PHE A 174 3.95 -6.69 -20.25
N ILE A 175 4.49 -7.51 -21.16
CA ILE A 175 3.73 -8.61 -21.77
C ILE A 175 3.35 -9.67 -20.72
N VAL A 176 4.30 -10.08 -19.88
CA VAL A 176 4.06 -11.08 -18.83
C VAL A 176 3.01 -10.60 -17.83
N VAL A 177 3.11 -9.34 -17.37
CA VAL A 177 2.13 -8.77 -16.44
C VAL A 177 0.76 -8.64 -17.10
N ALA A 178 0.68 -8.24 -18.37
CA ALA A 178 -0.59 -8.18 -19.09
C ALA A 178 -1.26 -9.56 -19.21
N ILE A 179 -0.48 -10.60 -19.54
CA ILE A 179 -0.99 -11.99 -19.61
C ILE A 179 -1.46 -12.45 -18.22
N ALA A 180 -0.68 -12.20 -17.17
CA ALA A 180 -1.04 -12.56 -15.80
C ALA A 180 -2.33 -11.88 -15.34
N LEU A 181 -2.51 -10.60 -15.66
CA LEU A 181 -3.74 -9.85 -15.35
C LEU A 181 -4.94 -10.38 -16.15
N ALA A 182 -4.77 -10.73 -17.43
CA ALA A 182 -5.82 -11.30 -18.25
C ALA A 182 -6.26 -12.67 -17.73
N ALA A 183 -5.31 -13.55 -17.44
CA ALA A 183 -5.58 -14.86 -16.83
C ALA A 183 -6.29 -14.71 -15.47
N TYR A 184 -5.84 -13.78 -14.64
CA TYR A 184 -6.49 -13.49 -13.37
C TYR A 184 -7.90 -12.93 -13.54
N ALA A 185 -8.13 -12.00 -14.48
CA ALA A 185 -9.46 -11.44 -14.72
C ALA A 185 -10.47 -12.54 -15.08
N LEU A 186 -10.08 -13.48 -15.94
CA LEU A 186 -10.90 -14.66 -16.29
C LEU A 186 -11.14 -15.57 -15.09
N LEU A 187 -10.11 -15.86 -14.31
CA LEU A 187 -10.20 -16.66 -13.09
C LEU A 187 -11.15 -16.02 -12.07
N ALA A 188 -11.02 -14.71 -11.87
CA ALA A 188 -11.83 -13.95 -10.91
C ALA A 188 -13.32 -13.95 -11.29
N LEU A 189 -13.67 -13.87 -12.58
CA LEU A 189 -15.05 -13.96 -13.07
C LEU A 189 -15.75 -15.27 -12.63
N VAL A 190 -14.97 -16.37 -12.56
CA VAL A 190 -15.50 -17.68 -12.22
C VAL A 190 -15.46 -17.93 -10.70
N LEU A 191 -14.38 -17.55 -10.03
CA LEU A 191 -14.12 -17.97 -8.65
C LEU A 191 -14.57 -16.96 -7.60
N ILE A 192 -14.58 -15.65 -7.88
CA ILE A 192 -15.04 -14.65 -6.91
C ILE A 192 -16.56 -14.67 -6.83
N THR A 193 -17.07 -14.74 -5.62
CA THR A 193 -18.50 -14.70 -5.33
C THR A 193 -18.78 -13.68 -4.23
N ASP A 194 -19.77 -12.82 -4.44
CA ASP A 194 -20.28 -11.95 -3.38
C ASP A 194 -21.25 -12.72 -2.49
N ARG A 195 -21.42 -12.28 -1.25
CA ARG A 195 -22.46 -12.83 -0.38
C ARG A 195 -23.83 -12.39 -0.86
N PRO A 196 -24.84 -13.30 -0.88
CA PRO A 196 -26.21 -12.98 -1.29
C PRO A 196 -26.87 -11.91 -0.40
N ASP A 197 -26.53 -11.91 0.88
CA ASP A 197 -27.05 -11.00 1.93
C ASP A 197 -26.21 -9.71 2.07
N ARG A 198 -25.38 -9.37 1.09
CA ARG A 198 -24.54 -8.17 1.11
C ARG A 198 -25.40 -6.91 1.19
N PRO A 199 -25.24 -6.08 2.22
CA PRO A 199 -25.97 -4.83 2.32
C PRO A 199 -25.53 -3.86 1.23
N ILE A 200 -26.47 -3.38 0.43
CA ILE A 200 -26.20 -2.30 -0.54
C ILE A 200 -26.49 -0.98 0.18
N PRO A 201 -25.51 -0.06 0.27
CA PRO A 201 -25.72 1.20 0.94
C PRO A 201 -26.84 2.03 0.31
N THR A 202 -27.78 2.50 1.10
CA THR A 202 -28.90 3.35 0.66
C THR A 202 -28.54 4.83 0.63
N SER A 203 -27.57 5.25 1.46
CA SER A 203 -27.12 6.65 1.51
C SER A 203 -26.04 6.93 0.45
N PRO A 204 -26.08 8.13 -0.19
CA PRO A 204 -25.07 8.53 -1.15
C PRO A 204 -23.65 8.49 -0.55
N LEU A 205 -22.65 8.10 -1.36
CA LEU A 205 -21.26 8.05 -0.92
C LEU A 205 -20.77 9.41 -0.40
N ALA A 206 -21.13 10.50 -1.08
CA ALA A 206 -20.74 11.85 -0.68
C ALA A 206 -21.21 12.19 0.75
N THR A 207 -22.42 11.78 1.13
CA THR A 207 -22.96 11.97 2.49
C THR A 207 -22.15 11.18 3.51
N ARG A 208 -21.85 9.90 3.23
CA ARG A 208 -21.06 9.04 4.13
C ARG A 208 -19.63 9.56 4.31
N LEU A 209 -18.99 9.95 3.21
CA LEU A 209 -17.65 10.54 3.25
C LEU A 209 -17.64 11.91 3.96
N GLY A 210 -18.67 12.73 3.72
CA GLY A 210 -18.82 14.02 4.41
C GLY A 210 -18.96 13.87 5.93
N GLN A 211 -19.73 12.87 6.39
CA GLN A 211 -19.86 12.56 7.81
C GLN A 211 -18.53 12.07 8.41
N ALA A 212 -17.85 11.14 7.75
CA ALA A 212 -16.55 10.63 8.19
C ALA A 212 -15.47 11.72 8.17
N GLY A 213 -15.47 12.59 7.16
CA GLY A 213 -14.53 13.72 7.05
C GLY A 213 -14.72 14.82 8.11
N ARG A 214 -15.89 14.91 8.77
CA ARG A 214 -16.12 15.83 9.89
C ARG A 214 -15.52 15.31 11.21
N LEU A 215 -15.19 14.03 11.29
CA LEU A 215 -14.55 13.48 12.48
C LEU A 215 -13.09 13.88 12.54
N ARG A 216 -12.67 14.54 13.60
CA ARG A 216 -11.26 14.89 13.82
C ARG A 216 -10.36 13.66 13.80
N VAL A 217 -10.81 12.56 14.39
CA VAL A 217 -10.08 11.30 14.45
C VAL A 217 -9.74 10.73 13.06
N THR A 218 -10.56 11.01 12.04
CA THR A 218 -10.28 10.59 10.64
C THR A 218 -8.95 11.18 10.14
N TRP A 219 -8.73 12.47 10.38
CA TRP A 219 -7.52 13.17 9.95
C TRP A 219 -6.30 12.79 10.78
N GLU A 220 -6.50 12.59 12.08
CA GLU A 220 -5.47 12.13 13.01
C GLU A 220 -4.95 10.75 12.61
N LEU A 221 -5.85 9.81 12.33
CA LEU A 221 -5.50 8.47 11.83
C LEU A 221 -4.91 8.50 10.42
N SER A 222 -5.42 9.39 9.56
CA SER A 222 -4.88 9.59 8.21
C SER A 222 -3.42 10.04 8.25
N GLY A 223 -3.07 10.95 9.15
CA GLY A 223 -1.69 11.39 9.34
C GLY A 223 -0.78 10.25 9.80
N LEU A 224 -1.18 9.47 10.80
CA LEU A 224 -0.41 8.31 11.26
C LEU A 224 -0.27 7.24 10.15
N TYR A 225 -1.34 7.00 9.40
CA TYR A 225 -1.31 6.03 8.31
C TYR A 225 -0.49 6.53 7.11
N ALA A 226 -0.47 7.84 6.86
CA ALA A 226 0.40 8.45 5.84
C ALA A 226 1.88 8.27 6.15
N ILE A 227 2.29 8.28 7.42
CA ILE A 227 3.67 7.97 7.81
C ILE A 227 3.94 6.47 7.64
N GLY A 228 3.12 5.60 8.24
CA GLY A 228 3.32 4.16 8.22
C GLY A 228 3.17 3.56 6.82
N PHE A 229 1.98 3.64 6.24
CA PHE A 229 1.66 3.06 4.93
C PHE A 229 2.24 3.90 3.79
N GLY A 230 2.19 5.22 3.91
CA GLY A 230 2.81 6.12 2.93
C GLY A 230 4.32 5.87 2.83
N GLY A 231 5.01 5.63 3.95
CA GLY A 231 6.41 5.21 3.97
C GLY A 231 6.65 3.91 3.20
N ILE A 232 5.78 2.89 3.40
CA ILE A 232 5.86 1.63 2.63
C ILE A 232 5.75 1.89 1.13
N VAL A 233 4.75 2.68 0.72
CA VAL A 233 4.50 3.03 -0.67
C VAL A 233 5.69 3.81 -1.25
N ALA A 234 6.19 4.80 -0.52
CA ALA A 234 7.34 5.62 -0.94
C ALA A 234 8.59 4.76 -1.18
N PHE A 235 8.95 3.89 -0.24
CA PHE A 235 10.08 2.96 -0.42
C PHE A 235 9.80 1.95 -1.52
N GLY A 236 8.57 1.45 -1.65
CA GLY A 236 8.19 0.52 -2.71
C GLY A 236 8.43 1.08 -4.11
N VAL A 237 8.22 2.38 -4.32
CA VAL A 237 8.39 3.03 -5.63
C VAL A 237 9.77 3.66 -5.82
N TYR A 238 10.43 4.13 -4.76
CA TYR A 238 11.66 4.91 -4.88
C TYR A 238 12.95 4.16 -4.46
N LEU A 239 12.86 3.16 -3.58
CA LEU A 239 14.03 2.44 -3.08
C LEU A 239 14.90 1.81 -4.19
N PRO A 240 14.34 1.20 -5.26
CA PRO A 240 15.18 0.71 -6.37
C PRO A 240 16.02 1.82 -6.99
N THR A 241 15.42 2.98 -7.26
CA THR A 241 16.09 4.15 -7.82
C THR A 241 17.18 4.67 -6.88
N TYR A 242 16.86 4.83 -5.58
CA TYR A 242 17.82 5.24 -4.56
C TYR A 242 19.03 4.29 -4.49
N LEU A 243 18.80 2.97 -4.44
CA LEU A 243 19.87 1.98 -4.33
C LEU A 243 20.77 1.97 -5.56
N LYS A 244 20.21 2.15 -6.77
CA LYS A 244 21.00 2.28 -8.00
C LYS A 244 21.81 3.57 -7.98
N THR A 245 21.20 4.71 -7.64
CA THR A 245 21.83 6.02 -7.75
C THR A 245 22.89 6.24 -6.67
N TRP A 246 22.58 5.91 -5.41
CA TRP A 246 23.44 6.21 -4.26
C TRP A 246 24.50 5.16 -3.98
N TYR A 247 24.17 3.88 -4.14
CA TYR A 247 25.10 2.77 -3.92
C TYR A 247 25.62 2.15 -5.23
N GLU A 248 25.30 2.75 -6.37
CA GLU A 248 25.75 2.32 -7.70
C GLU A 248 25.46 0.84 -8.01
N LEU A 249 24.34 0.31 -7.49
CA LEU A 249 23.97 -1.06 -7.70
C LEU A 249 23.43 -1.30 -9.11
N ASP A 250 23.70 -2.49 -9.65
CA ASP A 250 22.98 -2.99 -10.84
C ASP A 250 21.47 -2.97 -10.61
N PRO A 251 20.63 -2.64 -11.62
CA PRO A 251 19.18 -2.60 -11.48
C PRO A 251 18.56 -3.89 -10.90
N THR A 252 19.17 -5.05 -11.20
CA THR A 252 18.71 -6.35 -10.66
C THR A 252 18.97 -6.48 -9.16
N ASP A 253 20.13 -6.03 -8.69
CA ASP A 253 20.50 -6.06 -7.29
C ASP A 253 19.71 -5.03 -6.49
N ALA A 254 19.54 -3.82 -7.02
CA ALA A 254 18.70 -2.78 -6.45
C ALA A 254 17.24 -3.27 -6.29
N GLY A 255 16.68 -3.87 -7.35
CA GLY A 255 15.36 -4.47 -7.33
C GLY A 255 15.22 -5.61 -6.32
N THR A 256 16.24 -6.47 -6.19
CA THR A 256 16.25 -7.58 -5.23
C THR A 256 16.24 -7.08 -3.78
N LYS A 257 17.04 -6.06 -3.47
CA LYS A 257 17.08 -5.47 -2.12
C LYS A 257 15.78 -4.73 -1.78
N ALA A 258 15.22 -4.01 -2.76
CA ALA A 258 13.91 -3.38 -2.62
C ALA A 258 12.77 -4.42 -2.42
N ALA A 259 12.85 -5.56 -3.12
CA ALA A 259 11.93 -6.67 -2.90
C ALA A 259 12.06 -7.24 -1.49
N GLY A 260 13.27 -7.38 -0.96
CA GLY A 260 13.54 -7.78 0.43
C GLY A 260 12.89 -6.84 1.44
N PHE A 261 13.01 -5.52 1.24
CA PHE A 261 12.32 -4.51 2.05
C PHE A 261 10.80 -4.71 2.02
N ALA A 262 10.21 -4.89 0.83
CA ALA A 262 8.78 -5.08 0.67
C ALA A 262 8.29 -6.38 1.35
N VAL A 263 9.05 -7.48 1.26
CA VAL A 263 8.73 -8.76 1.93
C VAL A 263 8.69 -8.58 3.44
N VAL A 264 9.71 -7.95 4.03
CA VAL A 264 9.73 -7.68 5.48
C VAL A 264 8.53 -6.84 5.89
N THR A 265 8.22 -5.79 5.15
CA THR A 265 7.05 -4.94 5.39
C THR A 265 5.75 -5.75 5.41
N VAL A 266 5.56 -6.64 4.43
CA VAL A 266 4.37 -7.48 4.30
C VAL A 266 4.24 -8.44 5.49
N ILE A 267 5.33 -9.04 5.94
CA ILE A 267 5.36 -9.98 7.08
C ILE A 267 5.05 -9.23 8.39
N PHE A 268 5.60 -8.04 8.59
CA PHE A 268 5.43 -7.29 9.83
C PHE A 268 4.06 -6.60 9.96
N ARG A 269 3.31 -6.47 8.88
CA ARG A 269 1.97 -5.88 8.91
C ARG A 269 0.94 -6.71 9.72
N PRO A 270 0.77 -8.02 9.49
CA PRO A 270 -0.07 -8.85 10.36
C PRO A 270 0.48 -8.96 11.78
N ILE A 271 1.80 -8.90 11.98
CA ILE A 271 2.41 -8.87 13.32
C ILE A 271 1.96 -7.62 14.09
N GLY A 272 1.95 -6.45 13.42
CA GLY A 272 1.44 -5.20 14.00
C GLY A 272 -0.03 -5.30 14.42
N GLY A 273 -0.88 -5.91 13.58
CA GLY A 273 -2.28 -6.21 13.91
C GLY A 273 -2.40 -7.14 15.11
N TRP A 274 -1.67 -8.25 15.12
CA TRP A 274 -1.68 -9.24 16.20
C TRP A 274 -1.16 -8.66 17.54
N LEU A 275 -0.12 -7.84 17.52
CA LEU A 275 0.35 -7.12 18.70
C LEU A 275 -0.71 -6.15 19.21
N SER A 276 -1.48 -5.53 18.32
CA SER A 276 -2.55 -4.60 18.65
C SER A 276 -3.78 -5.27 19.30
N ASP A 277 -3.92 -6.59 19.14
CA ASP A 277 -4.93 -7.37 19.85
C ASP A 277 -4.53 -7.66 21.32
N ARG A 278 -3.23 -7.50 21.66
CA ARG A 278 -2.68 -7.78 23.00
C ARG A 278 -2.23 -6.54 23.75
N ILE A 279 -1.79 -5.53 23.02
CA ILE A 279 -1.27 -4.27 23.55
C ILE A 279 -2.05 -3.16 22.88
N HIS A 280 -2.31 -2.06 23.60
CA HIS A 280 -3.06 -0.93 23.03
C HIS A 280 -2.47 -0.49 21.68
N PRO A 281 -3.27 -0.44 20.57
CA PRO A 281 -2.75 -0.20 19.22
C PRO A 281 -1.95 1.08 19.07
N ALA A 282 -2.31 2.14 19.82
CA ALA A 282 -1.54 3.39 19.81
C ALA A 282 -0.11 3.21 20.34
N THR A 283 0.09 2.34 21.35
CA THR A 283 1.41 2.01 21.87
C THR A 283 2.22 1.23 20.83
N VAL A 284 1.60 0.25 20.16
CA VAL A 284 2.25 -0.52 19.07
C VAL A 284 2.66 0.42 17.94
N THR A 285 1.77 1.32 17.51
CA THR A 285 2.06 2.33 16.49
C THR A 285 3.22 3.22 16.90
N ALA A 286 3.22 3.72 18.15
CA ALA A 286 4.28 4.58 18.66
C ALA A 286 5.65 3.88 18.68
N CYS A 287 5.73 2.66 19.22
CA CYS A 287 6.97 1.89 19.23
C CYS A 287 7.49 1.60 17.82
N ALA A 288 6.58 1.24 16.91
CA ALA A 288 6.93 0.98 15.52
C ALA A 288 7.48 2.24 14.82
N LEU A 289 6.86 3.40 15.03
CA LEU A 289 7.34 4.67 14.47
C LEU A 289 8.65 5.14 15.13
N ALA A 290 8.88 4.84 16.41
CA ALA A 290 10.17 5.09 17.07
C ALA A 290 11.30 4.29 16.41
N VAL A 291 11.05 3.03 16.05
CA VAL A 291 12.01 2.21 15.29
C VAL A 291 12.29 2.84 13.93
N VAL A 292 11.26 3.28 13.21
CA VAL A 292 11.44 3.97 11.92
C VAL A 292 12.28 5.22 12.08
N ALA A 293 11.99 6.06 13.08
CA ALA A 293 12.74 7.30 13.35
C ALA A 293 14.23 7.02 13.62
N LEU A 294 14.51 6.04 14.48
CA LEU A 294 15.88 5.66 14.82
C LEU A 294 16.68 5.19 13.60
N PHE A 295 16.12 4.28 12.80
CA PHE A 295 16.86 3.72 11.67
C PHE A 295 16.87 4.66 10.45
N ALA A 296 15.92 5.58 10.33
CA ALA A 296 15.96 6.66 9.34
C ALA A 296 17.08 7.66 9.67
N ILE A 297 17.23 8.09 10.94
CA ILE A 297 18.32 9.00 11.28
C ILE A 297 19.69 8.32 11.14
N LEU A 298 19.82 7.04 11.48
CA LEU A 298 21.06 6.30 11.25
C LEU A 298 21.38 6.19 9.75
N GLN A 299 20.37 6.05 8.89
CA GLN A 299 20.56 6.02 7.45
C GLN A 299 20.96 7.38 6.87
N ALA A 300 20.59 8.49 7.52
CA ALA A 300 20.98 9.84 7.13
C ALA A 300 22.50 10.11 7.23
N PHE A 301 23.23 9.30 7.98
CA PHE A 301 24.71 9.35 8.06
C PHE A 301 25.41 8.57 6.95
N ASP A 302 24.67 8.15 5.93
CA ASP A 302 25.19 7.48 4.73
C ASP A 302 26.09 6.26 5.02
N PRO A 303 25.64 5.30 5.86
CA PRO A 303 26.43 4.12 6.19
C PRO A 303 26.65 3.27 4.95
N LYS A 304 27.75 2.48 4.93
CA LYS A 304 27.95 1.45 3.90
C LYS A 304 26.71 0.53 3.83
N LEU A 305 26.31 0.18 2.61
CA LEU A 305 25.09 -0.62 2.41
C LEU A 305 25.17 -1.94 3.19
N ASN A 306 26.31 -2.65 3.13
CA ASN A 306 26.50 -3.90 3.86
C ASN A 306 27.51 -3.71 5.00
N PRO A 307 27.15 -4.10 6.25
CA PRO A 307 25.83 -4.61 6.69
C PRO A 307 24.86 -3.52 7.13
N MET A 308 25.35 -2.33 7.49
CA MET A 308 24.61 -1.33 8.29
C MET A 308 23.39 -0.78 7.52
N GLY A 309 23.57 -0.31 6.29
CA GLY A 309 22.45 0.21 5.47
C GLY A 309 21.35 -0.83 5.24
N THR A 310 21.75 -2.09 4.98
CA THR A 310 20.79 -3.19 4.84
C THR A 310 19.99 -3.41 6.13
N VAL A 311 20.65 -3.41 7.30
CA VAL A 311 19.97 -3.55 8.60
C VAL A 311 19.02 -2.36 8.83
N ASN A 312 19.46 -1.13 8.54
CA ASN A 312 18.62 0.05 8.69
C ASN A 312 17.34 -0.07 7.85
N PHE A 313 17.46 -0.45 6.56
CA PHE A 313 16.28 -0.61 5.69
C PHE A 313 15.36 -1.73 6.16
N LEU A 314 15.86 -2.88 6.59
CA LEU A 314 15.03 -3.99 7.06
C LEU A 314 14.30 -3.64 8.37
N LEU A 315 14.93 -2.90 9.28
CA LEU A 315 14.29 -2.47 10.52
C LEU A 315 13.29 -1.32 10.28
N MET A 316 13.58 -0.40 9.35
CA MET A 316 12.56 0.55 8.89
C MET A 316 11.36 -0.17 8.25
N ALA A 317 11.59 -1.20 7.42
CA ALA A 317 10.53 -2.00 6.82
C ALA A 317 9.66 -2.67 7.88
N ALA A 318 10.28 -3.30 8.89
CA ALA A 318 9.59 -3.92 10.03
C ALA A 318 8.75 -2.89 10.81
N GLY A 319 9.32 -1.72 11.09
CA GLY A 319 8.63 -0.62 11.76
C GLY A 319 7.43 -0.10 10.96
N LEU A 320 7.62 0.20 9.67
CA LEU A 320 6.56 0.69 8.80
C LEU A 320 5.45 -0.35 8.63
N GLY A 321 5.81 -1.62 8.45
CA GLY A 321 4.85 -2.72 8.37
C GLY A 321 4.00 -2.83 9.65
N THR A 322 4.65 -2.86 10.80
CA THR A 322 4.00 -2.91 12.13
C THR A 322 3.08 -1.69 12.34
N ALA A 323 3.55 -0.48 12.07
CA ALA A 323 2.76 0.75 12.19
C ALA A 323 1.53 0.72 11.29
N SER A 324 1.69 0.28 10.02
CA SER A 324 0.59 0.17 9.07
C SER A 324 -0.49 -0.83 9.53
N GLY A 325 -0.10 -1.97 10.13
CA GLY A 325 -1.04 -2.95 10.66
C GLY A 325 -1.77 -2.44 11.91
N SER A 326 -1.06 -1.80 12.83
CA SER A 326 -1.61 -1.32 14.10
C SER A 326 -2.54 -0.12 13.93
N VAL A 327 -2.33 0.76 12.95
CA VAL A 327 -3.23 1.90 12.71
C VAL A 327 -4.64 1.45 12.34
N PHE A 328 -4.82 0.37 11.57
CA PHE A 328 -6.18 -0.12 11.27
C PHE A 328 -6.88 -0.74 12.48
N ALA A 329 -6.14 -1.39 13.38
CA ALA A 329 -6.70 -1.79 14.67
C ALA A 329 -7.15 -0.56 15.48
N LEU A 330 -6.37 0.53 15.46
CA LEU A 330 -6.71 1.78 16.11
C LEU A 330 -7.96 2.43 15.48
N VAL A 331 -8.11 2.43 14.14
CA VAL A 331 -9.31 2.92 13.44
C VAL A 331 -10.56 2.26 14.01
N SER A 332 -10.56 0.94 14.16
CA SER A 332 -11.74 0.21 14.64
C SER A 332 -12.06 0.50 16.10
N GLN A 333 -11.06 0.85 16.92
CA GLN A 333 -11.26 1.17 18.34
C GLN A 333 -11.77 2.59 18.58
N VAL A 334 -11.26 3.59 17.84
CA VAL A 334 -11.56 5.00 18.14
C VAL A 334 -12.67 5.60 17.26
N THR A 335 -13.10 4.88 16.21
CA THR A 335 -14.15 5.35 15.29
C THR A 335 -15.54 4.84 15.72
N PRO A 336 -16.61 5.65 15.63
CA PRO A 336 -17.98 5.17 15.80
C PRO A 336 -18.32 4.06 14.80
N GLN A 337 -18.92 2.95 15.27
CA GLN A 337 -19.20 1.75 14.47
C GLN A 337 -19.85 2.01 13.09
N PRO A 338 -20.89 2.87 12.95
CA PRO A 338 -21.53 3.12 11.65
C PRO A 338 -20.61 3.82 10.64
N GLN A 339 -19.52 4.45 11.11
CA GLN A 339 -18.62 5.26 10.28
C GLN A 339 -17.27 4.59 10.01
N VAL A 340 -16.98 3.43 10.63
CA VAL A 340 -15.68 2.73 10.50
C VAL A 340 -15.31 2.50 9.04
N GLY A 341 -16.24 2.05 8.19
CA GLY A 341 -15.97 1.79 6.78
C GLY A 341 -15.57 3.06 6.01
N SER A 342 -16.29 4.17 6.20
CA SER A 342 -16.01 5.43 5.52
C SER A 342 -14.70 6.07 6.02
N VAL A 343 -14.44 6.01 7.33
CA VAL A 343 -13.17 6.47 7.93
C VAL A 343 -12.00 5.64 7.40
N THR A 344 -12.14 4.30 7.38
CA THR A 344 -11.13 3.40 6.80
C THR A 344 -10.82 3.75 5.34
N GLY A 345 -11.84 4.08 4.55
CA GLY A 345 -11.68 4.50 3.17
C GLY A 345 -10.87 5.79 3.03
N ILE A 346 -11.19 6.82 3.81
CA ILE A 346 -10.47 8.11 3.81
C ILE A 346 -9.02 7.91 4.30
N VAL A 347 -8.84 7.22 5.43
CA VAL A 347 -7.52 6.92 6.00
C VAL A 347 -6.66 6.14 5.01
N GLY A 348 -7.25 5.15 4.32
CA GLY A 348 -6.57 4.37 3.29
C GLY A 348 -6.16 5.17 2.07
N ALA A 349 -7.01 6.11 1.61
CA ALA A 349 -6.72 6.98 0.48
C ALA A 349 -5.61 7.99 0.82
N ILE A 350 -5.72 8.69 1.95
CA ILE A 350 -4.73 9.68 2.40
C ILE A 350 -3.39 8.99 2.73
N GLY A 351 -3.45 7.82 3.38
CA GLY A 351 -2.25 7.04 3.64
C GLY A 351 -1.50 6.64 2.38
N GLY A 352 -2.23 6.25 1.34
CA GLY A 352 -1.64 5.98 0.02
C GLY A 352 -0.99 7.24 -0.59
N LEU A 353 -1.69 8.38 -0.56
CA LEU A 353 -1.14 9.66 -1.03
C LEU A 353 0.11 10.10 -0.25
N GLY A 354 0.22 9.72 1.03
CA GLY A 354 1.43 9.93 1.82
C GLY A 354 2.68 9.33 1.19
N GLY A 355 2.54 8.31 0.35
CA GLY A 355 3.64 7.71 -0.40
C GLY A 355 4.06 8.46 -1.68
N PHE A 356 3.26 9.44 -2.12
CA PHE A 356 3.57 10.24 -3.31
C PHE A 356 4.61 11.34 -3.02
N VAL A 357 4.49 12.00 -1.87
CA VAL A 357 5.32 13.16 -1.53
C VAL A 357 6.80 12.80 -1.27
N PRO A 358 7.14 11.75 -0.49
CA PRO A 358 8.53 11.45 -0.15
C PRO A 358 9.45 11.22 -1.36
N PRO A 359 9.08 10.46 -2.41
CA PRO A 359 9.90 10.33 -3.61
C PRO A 359 10.24 11.68 -4.27
N LEU A 360 9.28 12.61 -4.33
CA LEU A 360 9.48 13.95 -4.90
C LEU A 360 10.45 14.78 -4.05
N VAL A 361 10.28 14.72 -2.72
CA VAL A 361 11.17 15.41 -1.78
C VAL A 361 12.58 14.85 -1.90
N MET A 362 12.74 13.52 -1.94
CA MET A 362 14.04 12.86 -2.10
C MET A 362 14.71 13.25 -3.41
N GLY A 363 13.95 13.23 -4.54
CA GLY A 363 14.47 13.64 -5.85
C GLY A 363 14.86 15.11 -5.90
N ALA A 364 14.05 16.00 -5.31
CA ALA A 364 14.36 17.43 -5.25
C ALA A 364 15.59 17.73 -4.38
N ILE A 365 15.71 17.07 -3.22
CA ILE A 365 16.87 17.22 -2.34
C ILE A 365 18.14 16.73 -3.05
N TYR A 366 18.08 15.57 -3.70
CA TYR A 366 19.22 15.03 -4.45
C TYR A 366 19.64 15.97 -5.57
N SER A 367 18.70 16.51 -6.35
CA SER A 367 18.99 17.48 -7.42
C SER A 367 19.65 18.77 -6.91
N ALA A 368 19.37 19.18 -5.67
CA ALA A 368 19.86 20.44 -5.10
C ALA A 368 21.15 20.29 -4.27
N LYS A 369 21.37 19.12 -3.65
CA LYS A 369 22.42 18.89 -2.65
C LYS A 369 23.35 17.72 -2.94
N ASP A 370 23.04 16.94 -3.97
CA ASP A 370 23.74 15.71 -4.31
C ASP A 370 23.87 14.73 -3.13
N SER A 371 22.85 14.71 -2.28
CA SER A 371 22.78 13.88 -1.06
C SER A 371 21.33 13.55 -0.70
N TYR A 372 21.12 12.40 -0.09
CA TYR A 372 19.82 11.94 0.42
C TYR A 372 19.64 12.13 1.94
N SER A 373 20.68 12.55 2.65
CA SER A 373 20.71 12.64 4.13
C SER A 373 19.54 13.45 4.70
N ILE A 374 19.24 14.62 4.12
CA ILE A 374 18.13 15.48 4.55
C ILE A 374 16.79 14.76 4.40
N GLY A 375 16.60 13.97 3.35
CA GLY A 375 15.37 13.20 3.15
C GLY A 375 15.13 12.17 4.25
N PHE A 376 16.19 11.47 4.68
CA PHE A 376 16.10 10.54 5.80
C PHE A 376 15.93 11.25 7.15
N MET A 377 16.54 12.43 7.36
CA MET A 377 16.28 13.26 8.54
C MET A 377 14.81 13.66 8.63
N LEU A 378 14.21 14.14 7.52
CA LEU A 378 12.79 14.48 7.46
C LEU A 378 11.89 13.28 7.76
N LEU A 379 12.23 12.09 7.25
CA LEU A 379 11.50 10.85 7.58
C LEU A 379 11.60 10.55 9.08
N SER A 380 12.79 10.69 9.67
CA SER A 380 13.00 10.50 11.10
C SER A 380 12.15 11.46 11.94
N ASP A 381 12.15 12.74 11.60
CA ASP A 381 11.36 13.77 12.30
C ASP A 381 9.86 13.49 12.21
N LEU A 382 9.36 13.14 11.02
CA LEU A 382 7.95 12.79 10.82
C LEU A 382 7.55 11.53 11.60
N ALA A 383 8.41 10.51 11.61
CA ALA A 383 8.17 9.29 12.36
C ALA A 383 8.19 9.53 13.87
N LEU A 384 9.12 10.36 14.36
CA LEU A 384 9.20 10.76 15.75
C LEU A 384 7.97 11.57 16.18
N ALA A 385 7.54 12.53 15.36
CA ALA A 385 6.30 13.29 15.59
C ALA A 385 5.09 12.37 15.66
N GLY A 386 4.99 11.40 14.73
CA GLY A 386 3.94 10.37 14.73
C GLY A 386 4.00 9.48 15.98
N CYS A 387 5.18 9.10 16.44
CA CYS A 387 5.39 8.33 17.68
C CYS A 387 4.85 9.10 18.90
N VAL A 388 5.27 10.34 19.08
CA VAL A 388 4.83 11.20 20.20
C VAL A 388 3.31 11.41 20.14
N TYR A 389 2.76 11.64 18.95
CA TYR A 389 1.33 11.84 18.76
C TYR A 389 0.51 10.57 19.08
N ALA A 390 0.96 9.41 18.58
CA ALA A 390 0.29 8.14 18.83
C ALA A 390 0.28 7.80 20.33
N TYR A 391 1.42 7.94 20.99
CA TYR A 391 1.53 7.64 22.42
C TYR A 391 0.77 8.63 23.31
N GLY A 392 0.94 9.93 23.08
CA GLY A 392 0.37 10.98 23.94
C GLY A 392 -1.14 11.14 23.76
N ARG A 393 -1.62 11.20 22.50
CA ARG A 393 -3.03 11.52 22.24
C ARG A 393 -3.89 10.30 21.95
N MET A 394 -3.49 9.43 21.03
CA MET A 394 -4.34 8.32 20.59
C MET A 394 -4.55 7.27 21.70
N ARG A 395 -3.56 7.05 22.52
CA ARG A 395 -3.66 6.17 23.69
C ARG A 395 -4.76 6.63 24.66
N ASN A 396 -4.86 7.94 24.88
CA ASN A 396 -5.85 8.51 25.82
C ASN A 396 -7.29 8.49 25.26
N ILE A 397 -7.48 8.59 23.94
CA ILE A 397 -8.81 8.52 23.32
C ILE A 397 -9.39 7.10 23.44
N GLY A 398 -8.57 6.06 23.29
CA GLY A 398 -9.01 4.67 23.45
C GLY A 398 -9.35 4.28 24.88
N ALA A 399 -8.71 4.90 25.87
CA ALA A 399 -8.93 4.62 27.29
C ALA A 399 -10.24 5.23 27.86
N GLN A 400 -10.89 6.16 27.14
CA GLN A 400 -12.10 6.86 27.60
C GLN A 400 -13.42 6.18 27.17
N ARG A 401 -13.38 5.03 26.50
CA ARG A 401 -14.59 4.25 26.20
C ARG A 401 -14.71 3.12 27.20
N PRO A 402 -15.81 3.10 27.99
CA PRO A 402 -16.12 2.01 28.92
C PRO A 402 -16.40 0.70 28.18
#